data_047a63741ea530c505c24e082e77cb7e
#
_entry.id   047a63741ea530c505c24e082e77cb7e
#
_cell.length_a   1.000
_cell.length_b   1.000
_cell.length_c   1.000
_cell.angle_alpha   90.00
_cell.angle_beta   90.00
_cell.angle_gamma   90.00
#
_symmetry.space_group_name_H-M   'P 1'
#
loop_
_entity.id
_entity.type
_entity.pdbx_description
1 polymer ?
#
loop_
_entity_poly.entity_id
_entity_poly.type
_entity_poly.pdbx_seq_one_letter_code
_entity_poly.pdbx_strand_id
1 'polypeptide(L)'
;MEDKKTALIIEGGGQRGVFSFGITDTFINRAYDPFDIYIGVSNGVAVLYWYLIRETDNNLEKMLFAAKGDYLSYKNIFTGKDIFKFHQMFKDGEKMFKPNIENIKNNIDGKDYIAVVTDAIEANAEYYSFGDDEWMPKMIASLEHCLFW
;
A
#
# COMPACT_ATOMS: atom_id res chain seq x y z
N MET A 1 -24.80 4.51 -23.37
CA MET A 1 -24.69 3.77 -22.09
C MET A 1 -23.47 4.34 -21.41
N GLU A 2 -23.59 4.85 -20.20
CA GLU A 2 -22.39 5.23 -19.44
C GLU A 2 -21.54 3.97 -19.23
N ASP A 3 -20.27 4.02 -19.61
CA ASP A 3 -19.32 2.96 -19.33
C ASP A 3 -19.15 2.85 -17.80
N LYS A 4 -19.70 1.78 -17.23
CA LYS A 4 -19.61 1.53 -15.80
C LYS A 4 -18.19 1.11 -15.48
N LYS A 5 -17.48 1.95 -14.73
CA LYS A 5 -16.15 1.62 -14.20
C LYS A 5 -16.28 0.70 -12.98
N THR A 6 -15.36 -0.24 -12.85
CA THR A 6 -15.25 -1.16 -11.72
C THR A 6 -14.04 -0.78 -10.88
N ALA A 7 -14.20 -0.70 -9.56
CA ALA A 7 -13.12 -0.34 -8.65
C ALA A 7 -12.78 -1.48 -7.68
N LEU A 8 -11.49 -1.68 -7.43
CA LEU A 8 -10.99 -2.44 -6.29
C LEU A 8 -10.58 -1.46 -5.19
N ILE A 9 -11.32 -1.50 -4.09
CA ILE A 9 -11.07 -0.63 -2.93
C ILE A 9 -10.56 -1.49 -1.78
N ILE A 10 -9.38 -1.17 -1.26
CA ILE A 10 -8.79 -1.87 -0.11
C ILE A 10 -8.64 -0.88 1.04
N GLU A 11 -9.40 -1.14 2.10
CA GLU A 11 -9.39 -0.33 3.32
C GLU A 11 -8.09 -0.48 4.12
N GLY A 12 -7.85 0.46 5.02
CA GLY A 12 -6.79 0.37 6.00
C GLY A 12 -7.07 -0.69 7.06
N GLY A 13 -6.07 -1.07 7.81
CA GLY A 13 -6.23 -2.06 8.87
C GLY A 13 -4.93 -2.60 9.46
N GLY A 14 -3.80 -2.00 9.15
CA GLY A 14 -2.50 -2.46 9.62
C GLY A 14 -2.28 -3.93 9.28
N GLN A 15 -1.92 -4.74 10.28
CA GLN A 15 -1.63 -6.17 10.07
C GLN A 15 -2.84 -7.02 9.62
N ARG A 16 -4.08 -6.52 9.77
CA ARG A 16 -5.26 -7.20 9.24
C ARG A 16 -5.26 -7.29 7.71
N GLY A 17 -4.45 -6.48 7.04
CA GLY A 17 -4.22 -6.53 5.60
C GLY A 17 -3.73 -7.88 5.08
N VAL A 18 -3.27 -8.80 5.95
CA VAL A 18 -2.95 -10.19 5.55
C VAL A 18 -4.15 -10.86 4.86
N PHE A 19 -5.37 -10.56 5.29
CA PHE A 19 -6.58 -11.06 4.65
C PHE A 19 -6.74 -10.53 3.22
N SER A 20 -6.55 -9.21 3.04
CA SER A 20 -6.59 -8.57 1.72
C SER A 20 -5.49 -9.08 0.79
N PHE A 21 -4.29 -9.37 1.32
CA PHE A 21 -3.23 -10.02 0.58
C PHE A 21 -3.66 -11.40 0.06
N GLY A 22 -4.30 -12.23 0.88
CA GLY A 22 -4.79 -13.54 0.45
C GLY A 22 -5.83 -13.45 -0.68
N ILE A 23 -6.69 -12.43 -0.64
CA ILE A 23 -7.65 -12.16 -1.73
C ILE A 23 -6.93 -11.74 -3.00
N THR A 24 -6.02 -10.78 -2.92
CA THR A 24 -5.29 -10.28 -4.09
C THR A 24 -4.38 -11.34 -4.70
N ASP A 25 -3.76 -12.21 -3.90
CA ASP A 25 -3.04 -13.38 -4.40
C ASP A 25 -3.95 -14.32 -5.19
N THR A 26 -5.16 -14.53 -4.71
CA THR A 26 -6.14 -15.35 -5.41
C THR A 26 -6.51 -14.71 -6.75
N PHE A 27 -6.66 -13.40 -6.81
CA PHE A 27 -6.92 -12.67 -8.05
C PHE A 27 -5.77 -12.83 -9.04
N ILE A 28 -4.53 -12.65 -8.59
CA ILE A 28 -3.34 -12.83 -9.45
C ILE A 28 -3.30 -14.28 -9.99
N ASN A 29 -3.42 -15.27 -9.11
CA ASN A 29 -3.34 -16.69 -9.49
C ASN A 29 -4.45 -17.12 -10.46
N ARG A 30 -5.56 -16.40 -10.50
CA ARG A 30 -6.69 -16.64 -11.41
C ARG A 30 -6.71 -15.72 -12.62
N ALA A 31 -5.70 -14.87 -12.79
CA ALA A 31 -5.67 -13.80 -13.78
C ALA A 31 -6.96 -12.95 -13.78
N TYR A 32 -7.50 -12.70 -12.59
CA TYR A 32 -8.74 -11.97 -12.40
C TYR A 32 -8.44 -10.52 -12.06
N ASP A 33 -8.65 -9.61 -13.02
CA ASP A 33 -8.41 -8.19 -12.87
C ASP A 33 -9.38 -7.34 -13.72
N PRO A 34 -10.68 -7.34 -13.37
CA PRO A 34 -11.69 -6.59 -14.11
C PRO A 34 -11.79 -5.12 -13.65
N PHE A 35 -10.79 -4.61 -12.94
CA PHE A 35 -10.87 -3.30 -12.31
C PHE A 35 -10.26 -2.23 -13.20
N ASP A 36 -10.96 -1.09 -13.28
CA ASP A 36 -10.51 0.14 -13.96
C ASP A 36 -9.83 1.09 -12.99
N ILE A 37 -10.17 0.98 -11.69
CA ILE A 37 -9.70 1.88 -10.63
C ILE A 37 -9.25 1.05 -9.43
N TYR A 38 -8.11 1.42 -8.86
CA TYR A 38 -7.60 0.87 -7.61
C TYR A 38 -7.51 1.96 -6.57
N ILE A 39 -8.11 1.75 -5.39
CA ILE A 39 -8.11 2.73 -4.30
C ILE A 39 -7.60 2.05 -3.04
N GLY A 40 -6.54 2.61 -2.46
CA GLY A 40 -5.95 2.10 -1.22
C GLY A 40 -5.94 3.14 -0.12
N VAL A 41 -6.19 2.69 1.11
CA VAL A 41 -6.08 3.49 2.33
C VAL A 41 -5.11 2.79 3.27
N SER A 42 -4.12 3.50 3.81
CA SER A 42 -3.17 2.95 4.77
C SER A 42 -2.55 1.64 4.25
N ASN A 43 -2.59 0.54 5.02
CA ASN A 43 -2.08 -0.75 4.55
C ASN A 43 -2.73 -1.24 3.24
N GLY A 44 -3.92 -0.78 2.89
CA GLY A 44 -4.55 -1.07 1.60
C GLY A 44 -3.72 -0.57 0.41
N VAL A 45 -2.99 0.54 0.58
CA VAL A 45 -2.05 1.03 -0.44
C VAL A 45 -0.90 0.05 -0.63
N ALA A 46 -0.34 -0.49 0.45
CA ALA A 46 0.72 -1.49 0.37
C ALA A 46 0.25 -2.81 -0.25
N VAL A 47 -0.97 -3.26 0.07
CA VAL A 47 -1.57 -4.44 -0.57
C VAL A 47 -1.71 -4.24 -2.07
N LEU A 48 -2.23 -3.10 -2.51
CA LEU A 48 -2.37 -2.77 -3.93
C LEU A 48 -1.00 -2.66 -4.63
N TYR A 49 -0.01 -2.10 -3.96
CA TYR A 49 1.37 -2.05 -4.48
C TYR A 49 1.86 -3.45 -4.87
N TRP A 50 1.78 -4.42 -3.97
CA TRP A 50 2.18 -5.79 -4.23
C TRP A 50 1.26 -6.49 -5.24
N TYR A 51 -0.04 -6.21 -5.21
CA TYR A 51 -0.98 -6.71 -6.19
C TYR A 51 -0.62 -6.26 -7.62
N LEU A 52 -0.24 -5.00 -7.80
CA LEU A 52 0.13 -4.45 -9.11
C LEU A 52 1.50 -4.92 -9.61
N ILE A 53 2.41 -5.31 -8.71
CA ILE A 53 3.66 -5.95 -9.10
C ILE A 53 3.41 -7.33 -9.71
N ARG A 54 2.31 -8.00 -9.36
CA ARG A 54 1.93 -9.35 -9.84
C ARG A 54 2.88 -10.46 -9.41
N GLU A 55 3.65 -10.24 -8.37
CA GLU A 55 4.50 -11.26 -7.78
C GLU A 55 3.79 -11.91 -6.60
N THR A 56 3.39 -13.19 -6.72
CA THR A 56 2.72 -13.93 -5.64
C THR A 56 3.71 -14.61 -4.70
N ASP A 57 4.93 -14.83 -5.16
CA ASP A 57 5.95 -15.47 -4.34
C ASP A 57 6.26 -14.63 -3.11
N ASN A 58 6.14 -15.25 -1.94
CA ASN A 58 6.50 -14.66 -0.65
C ASN A 58 5.59 -13.51 -0.14
N ASN A 59 4.34 -13.39 -0.60
CA ASN A 59 3.45 -12.33 -0.07
C ASN A 59 3.18 -12.49 1.44
N LEU A 60 3.07 -13.71 1.95
CA LEU A 60 3.00 -13.95 3.39
C LEU A 60 4.30 -13.51 4.09
N GLU A 61 5.46 -13.76 3.50
CA GLU A 61 6.74 -13.30 4.05
C GLU A 61 6.87 -11.78 4.05
N LYS A 62 6.36 -11.10 3.02
CA LYS A 62 6.29 -9.64 2.95
C LYS A 62 5.47 -9.06 4.11
N MET A 63 4.32 -9.67 4.42
CA MET A 63 3.50 -9.28 5.56
C MET A 63 4.18 -9.59 6.89
N LEU A 64 4.78 -10.78 7.04
CA LEU A 64 5.51 -11.16 8.24
C LEU A 64 6.75 -10.29 8.46
N PHE A 65 7.42 -9.88 7.39
CA PHE A 65 8.53 -8.94 7.45
C PHE A 65 8.10 -7.60 8.06
N ALA A 66 6.99 -7.03 7.59
CA ALA A 66 6.44 -5.81 8.14
C ALA A 66 6.01 -5.96 9.61
N ALA A 67 5.57 -7.16 10.01
CA ALA A 67 5.09 -7.48 11.37
C ALA A 67 6.22 -7.83 12.34
N LYS A 68 7.37 -8.31 11.88
CA LYS A 68 8.49 -8.84 12.70
C LYS A 68 9.31 -7.79 13.44
N GLY A 69 8.95 -6.53 13.38
CA GLY A 69 9.03 -5.81 14.58
C GLY A 69 10.21 -4.93 14.93
N ASP A 70 11.31 -4.79 14.20
CA ASP A 70 12.34 -3.78 14.50
C ASP A 70 11.90 -2.37 14.03
N TYR A 71 10.77 -2.31 13.34
CA TYR A 71 10.20 -1.08 12.81
C TYR A 71 9.22 -0.40 13.78
N LEU A 72 8.78 -1.09 14.83
CA LEU A 72 7.90 -0.55 15.86
C LEU A 72 8.68 -0.28 17.15
N SER A 73 8.69 0.95 17.63
CA SER A 73 9.37 1.32 18.86
C SER A 73 8.43 2.06 19.82
N TYR A 74 7.87 1.35 20.77
CA TYR A 74 7.02 1.94 21.82
C TYR A 74 7.77 2.96 22.71
N LYS A 75 9.11 2.83 22.82
CA LYS A 75 9.94 3.79 23.55
C LYS A 75 9.90 5.18 22.93
N ASN A 76 9.63 5.26 21.64
CA ASN A 76 9.57 6.52 20.91
C ASN A 76 8.35 7.37 21.29
N ILE A 77 7.30 6.78 21.86
CA ILE A 77 6.13 7.50 22.41
C ILE A 77 6.57 8.54 23.42
N PHE A 78 7.57 8.22 24.25
CA PHE A 78 8.06 9.11 25.31
C PHE A 78 9.14 10.11 24.82
N THR A 79 9.63 9.96 23.61
CA THR A 79 10.75 10.76 23.08
C THR A 79 10.35 11.67 21.90
N GLY A 80 9.07 11.64 21.49
CA GLY A 80 8.58 12.42 20.35
C GLY A 80 9.15 11.99 18.99
N LYS A 81 9.68 10.76 18.91
CA LYS A 81 10.18 10.17 17.66
C LYS A 81 9.12 9.26 17.05
N ASP A 82 9.26 8.97 15.76
CA ASP A 82 8.37 8.08 15.04
C ASP A 82 8.25 6.73 15.72
N ILE A 83 7.03 6.34 16.07
CA ILE A 83 6.72 5.05 16.69
C ILE A 83 6.93 3.93 15.68
N PHE A 84 6.60 4.17 14.41
CA PHE A 84 6.76 3.24 13.33
C PHE A 84 7.71 3.80 12.26
N LYS A 85 8.74 3.04 11.92
CA LYS A 85 9.77 3.44 10.96
C LYS A 85 9.39 2.98 9.54
N PHE A 86 8.33 3.53 8.97
CA PHE A 86 7.84 3.13 7.64
C PHE A 86 8.88 3.28 6.55
N HIS A 87 9.56 4.41 6.47
CA HIS A 87 10.63 4.63 5.50
C HIS A 87 11.70 3.55 5.54
N GLN A 88 12.14 3.17 6.74
CA GLN A 88 13.16 2.13 6.91
C GLN A 88 12.60 0.77 6.49
N MET A 89 11.37 0.46 6.89
CA MET A 89 10.68 -0.78 6.53
C MET A 89 10.57 -0.95 5.01
N PHE A 90 10.14 0.09 4.29
CA PHE A 90 10.04 0.03 2.84
C PHE A 90 11.39 -0.15 2.18
N LYS A 91 12.39 0.64 2.57
CA LYS A 91 13.76 0.54 2.04
C LYS A 91 14.38 -0.85 2.24
N ASP A 92 14.16 -1.45 3.39
CA ASP A 92 14.66 -2.80 3.68
C ASP A 92 13.85 -3.85 2.94
N GLY A 93 12.53 -3.68 2.81
CA GLY A 93 11.65 -4.52 2.01
C GLY A 93 12.02 -4.51 0.52
N GLU A 94 12.27 -3.34 -0.06
CA GLU A 94 12.74 -3.24 -1.45
C GLU A 94 14.07 -3.97 -1.69
N LYS A 95 15.02 -3.86 -0.75
CA LYS A 95 16.29 -4.58 -0.84
C LYS A 95 16.10 -6.10 -0.73
N MET A 96 15.19 -6.55 0.14
CA MET A 96 14.96 -7.96 0.41
C MET A 96 14.19 -8.63 -0.71
N PHE A 97 13.08 -8.04 -1.13
CA PHE A 97 12.15 -8.63 -2.08
C PHE A 97 12.42 -8.21 -3.53
N LYS A 98 13.19 -7.14 -3.76
CA LYS A 98 13.59 -6.62 -5.08
C LYS A 98 12.42 -6.53 -6.07
N PRO A 99 11.32 -5.84 -5.71
CA PRO A 99 10.12 -5.78 -6.54
C PRO A 99 10.43 -5.20 -7.92
N ASN A 100 9.82 -5.76 -8.96
CA ASN A 100 9.89 -5.17 -10.28
C ASN A 100 8.86 -4.04 -10.42
N ILE A 101 9.29 -2.81 -10.12
CA ILE A 101 8.43 -1.63 -10.13
C ILE A 101 7.90 -1.32 -11.54
N GLU A 102 8.62 -1.72 -12.59
CA GLU A 102 8.17 -1.52 -13.96
C GLU A 102 6.89 -2.31 -14.26
N ASN A 103 6.67 -3.44 -13.58
CA ASN A 103 5.42 -4.18 -13.67
C ASN A 103 4.22 -3.35 -13.22
N ILE A 104 4.38 -2.45 -12.23
CA ILE A 104 3.28 -1.60 -11.78
C ILE A 104 2.84 -0.69 -12.92
N LYS A 105 3.78 0.01 -13.58
CA LYS A 105 3.49 0.90 -14.69
C LYS A 105 2.73 0.17 -15.81
N ASN A 106 3.15 -1.05 -16.14
CA ASN A 106 2.51 -1.86 -17.16
C ASN A 106 1.10 -2.33 -16.75
N ASN A 107 0.91 -2.66 -15.48
CA ASN A 107 -0.36 -3.18 -14.97
C ASN A 107 -1.41 -2.11 -14.69
N ILE A 108 -1.00 -0.84 -14.54
CA ILE A 108 -1.91 0.30 -14.39
C ILE A 108 -2.14 1.06 -15.70
N ASP A 109 -1.58 0.62 -16.81
CA ASP A 109 -1.75 1.31 -18.10
C ASP A 109 -3.24 1.47 -18.44
N GLY A 110 -3.68 2.72 -18.61
CA GLY A 110 -5.08 3.06 -18.84
C GLY A 110 -6.01 2.93 -17.60
N LYS A 111 -5.47 2.67 -16.40
CA LYS A 111 -6.22 2.53 -15.15
C LYS A 111 -5.78 3.57 -14.12
N ASP A 112 -6.66 3.88 -13.18
CA ASP A 112 -6.35 4.79 -12.09
C ASP A 112 -5.91 4.01 -10.84
N TYR A 113 -4.81 4.39 -10.22
CA TYR A 113 -4.40 3.93 -8.89
C TYR A 113 -4.32 5.11 -7.94
N ILE A 114 -5.12 5.07 -6.87
CA ILE A 114 -5.32 6.18 -5.95
C ILE A 114 -4.91 5.77 -4.54
N ALA A 115 -3.97 6.51 -3.96
CA ALA A 115 -3.68 6.46 -2.52
C ALA A 115 -4.49 7.55 -1.82
N VAL A 116 -5.20 7.18 -0.77
CA VAL A 116 -5.95 8.13 0.07
C VAL A 116 -5.06 8.53 1.24
N VAL A 117 -4.89 9.82 1.43
CA VAL A 117 -4.08 10.43 2.50
C VAL A 117 -4.96 11.40 3.29
N THR A 118 -4.62 11.69 4.51
CA THR A 118 -5.29 12.73 5.30
C THR A 118 -4.40 13.95 5.38
N ASP A 119 -4.92 15.11 4.96
CA ASP A 119 -4.30 16.39 5.29
C ASP A 119 -4.51 16.65 6.78
N ALA A 120 -3.41 16.66 7.54
CA ALA A 120 -3.44 16.84 8.99
C ALA A 120 -3.77 18.27 9.43
N ILE A 121 -3.67 19.26 8.54
CA ILE A 121 -3.97 20.67 8.82
C ILE A 121 -5.47 20.93 8.60
N GLU A 122 -5.97 20.52 7.42
CA GLU A 122 -7.34 20.77 7.02
C GLU A 122 -8.31 19.66 7.45
N ALA A 123 -7.79 18.54 7.96
CA ALA A 123 -8.54 17.33 8.34
C ALA A 123 -9.41 16.78 7.20
N ASN A 124 -8.94 16.91 5.97
CA ASN A 124 -9.62 16.45 4.77
C ASN A 124 -8.91 15.24 4.15
N ALA A 125 -9.67 14.40 3.46
CA ALA A 125 -9.09 13.32 2.65
C ALA A 125 -8.55 13.91 1.34
N GLU A 126 -7.30 13.55 1.01
CA GLU A 126 -6.68 13.85 -0.25
C GLU A 126 -6.43 12.56 -1.05
N TYR A 127 -6.50 12.68 -2.38
CA TYR A 127 -6.44 11.57 -3.31
C TYR A 127 -5.28 11.78 -4.27
N TYR A 128 -4.27 10.93 -4.17
CA TYR A 128 -3.08 11.00 -5.01
C TYR A 128 -3.03 9.85 -5.99
N SER A 129 -2.95 10.18 -7.27
CA SER A 129 -2.79 9.19 -8.32
C SER A 129 -1.37 8.66 -8.37
N PHE A 130 -1.26 7.35 -8.60
CA PHE A 130 0.00 6.70 -8.88
C PHE A 130 0.45 7.04 -10.30
N GLY A 131 1.71 7.41 -10.45
CA GLY A 131 2.28 7.76 -11.76
C GLY A 131 3.23 8.95 -11.68
N ASP A 132 3.20 9.68 -10.57
CA ASP A 132 4.19 10.72 -10.27
C ASP A 132 5.49 10.09 -9.78
N ASP A 133 6.62 10.77 -9.98
CA ASP A 133 7.92 10.36 -9.43
C ASP A 133 7.94 10.32 -7.88
N GLU A 134 6.92 10.89 -7.24
CA GLU A 134 6.77 10.98 -5.78
C GLU A 134 5.77 9.97 -5.19
N TRP A 135 5.41 8.91 -5.90
CA TRP A 135 4.40 7.94 -5.41
C TRP A 135 4.78 7.27 -4.08
N MET A 136 6.08 6.98 -3.86
CA MET A 136 6.54 6.34 -2.63
C MET A 136 6.32 7.21 -1.38
N PRO A 137 6.70 8.51 -1.37
CA PRO A 137 6.33 9.41 -0.28
C PRO A 137 4.82 9.46 -0.01
N LYS A 138 3.98 9.47 -1.05
CA LYS A 138 2.52 9.50 -0.92
C LYS A 138 1.96 8.20 -0.33
N MET A 139 2.50 7.06 -0.73
CA MET A 139 2.17 5.77 -0.15
C MET A 139 2.53 5.72 1.34
N ILE A 140 3.73 6.19 1.70
CA ILE A 140 4.19 6.26 3.09
C ILE A 140 3.29 7.20 3.89
N ALA A 141 2.95 8.38 3.36
CA ALA A 141 2.04 9.32 4.01
C ALA A 141 0.68 8.68 4.34
N SER A 142 0.13 7.86 3.44
CA SER A 142 -1.10 7.10 3.72
C SER A 142 -0.95 6.13 4.89
N LEU A 143 0.24 5.57 5.10
CA LEU A 143 0.53 4.63 6.19
C LEU A 143 0.82 5.32 7.53
N GLU A 144 1.50 6.47 7.51
CA GLU A 144 1.96 7.18 8.71
C GLU A 144 0.82 7.83 9.48
N HIS A 145 -0.18 8.38 8.82
CA HIS A 145 -1.26 9.14 9.49
C HIS A 145 -2.27 8.28 10.25
N CYS A 146 -2.16 6.96 10.21
CA CYS A 146 -3.00 6.06 10.99
C CYS A 146 -2.62 5.95 12.49
N LEU A 147 -1.55 6.61 12.95
CA LEU A 147 -1.00 6.36 14.28
C LEU A 147 -1.05 7.57 15.24
N PHE A 148 -1.56 8.73 14.84
CA PHE A 148 -1.48 9.96 15.64
C PHE A 148 -2.80 10.69 15.87
N TRP A 149 -3.88 9.93 16.16
CA TRP A 149 -5.08 10.49 16.79
C TRP A 149 -5.54 9.61 17.94
#